data_724d41f2dd3851b94b3d49b489c27d8a
#
_entry.id   724d41f2dd3851b94b3d49b489c27d8a
#
_cell.length_a   1.000
_cell.length_b   1.000
_cell.length_c   1.000
_cell.angle_alpha   90.00
_cell.angle_beta   90.00
_cell.angle_gamma   90.00
#
_symmetry.space_group_name_H-M   'P 1'
#
loop_
_entity.id
_entity.type
_entity.pdbx_description
1 polymer ?
#
loop_
_entity_poly.entity_id
_entity_poly.type
_entity_poly.pdbx_seq_one_letter_code
_entity_poly.pdbx_strand_id
1 'polypeptide(L)'
;MDRRQSVAESATAAAEQIFPERGLHRRWEPVRARCYAAADAYLKLTEELDRAEAGGSPVPQGQARTDEMVRRLTEAARGVDEYYRGNQAQLEEAVAVVAMVPRLADQVTENAAQVRGQAAESPYAHYGSVRRAGAAVDEALITLRTARDSAGVGAVREAANRLEVASKELADALAQAPSRAGAAATAIVSVRTRLAAARTRAEGVGAAYSALLREFNAASSADLADNERESQRAIAAADDALSRARAAAAENDPELALELTTTARGSLAEAEQQVDAVTKRLTLLREVRENPQDKAKAVRFRLRDAQMLAVGRGLAAEWGSVLDAQAERIDRITGALSGRHPDYWAYVTELDAVADFIAGVVDRMRKQSGPRRE
;
A
#
# COMPACT_ATOMS: atom_id res chain seq x y z
N MET A 1 42.69 -2.22 -33.35
CA MET A 1 41.36 -1.56 -33.16
C MET A 1 40.26 -2.59 -32.84
N ASP A 2 40.08 -3.61 -33.66
CA ASP A 2 38.95 -4.56 -33.60
C ASP A 2 38.73 -5.23 -32.24
N ARG A 3 39.79 -5.77 -31.59
CA ARG A 3 39.63 -6.42 -30.29
C ARG A 3 39.15 -5.46 -29.19
N ARG A 4 39.67 -4.21 -29.16
CA ARG A 4 39.25 -3.19 -28.15
C ARG A 4 37.83 -2.73 -28.40
N GLN A 5 37.48 -2.50 -29.67
CA GLN A 5 36.12 -2.15 -30.08
C GLN A 5 35.16 -3.26 -29.72
N SER A 6 35.45 -4.52 -30.02
CA SER A 6 34.61 -5.67 -29.68
C SER A 6 34.37 -5.80 -28.18
N VAL A 7 35.40 -5.60 -27.36
CA VAL A 7 35.26 -5.61 -25.89
C VAL A 7 34.34 -4.46 -25.38
N ALA A 8 34.54 -3.25 -25.87
CA ALA A 8 33.72 -2.10 -25.49
C ALA A 8 32.27 -2.26 -25.95
N GLU A 9 32.06 -2.76 -27.16
CA GLU A 9 30.72 -3.02 -27.73
C GLU A 9 29.97 -4.10 -26.96
N SER A 10 30.62 -5.22 -26.65
CA SER A 10 30.03 -6.29 -25.86
C SER A 10 29.68 -5.84 -24.42
N ALA A 11 30.57 -5.07 -23.79
CA ALA A 11 30.33 -4.54 -22.45
C ALA A 11 29.19 -3.48 -22.45
N THR A 12 29.11 -2.66 -23.52
CA THR A 12 28.03 -1.70 -23.70
C THR A 12 26.68 -2.40 -23.93
N ALA A 13 26.67 -3.46 -24.76
CA ALA A 13 25.47 -4.28 -24.96
C ALA A 13 25.01 -4.95 -23.67
N ALA A 14 25.93 -5.46 -22.85
CA ALA A 14 25.63 -5.98 -21.53
C ALA A 14 25.02 -4.90 -20.61
N ALA A 15 25.58 -3.69 -20.63
CA ALA A 15 25.08 -2.57 -19.84
C ALA A 15 23.68 -2.13 -20.26
N GLU A 16 23.38 -2.13 -21.56
CA GLU A 16 22.02 -1.80 -22.08
C GLU A 16 20.98 -2.83 -21.67
N GLN A 17 21.34 -4.12 -21.62
CA GLN A 17 20.42 -5.19 -21.18
C GLN A 17 20.12 -5.15 -19.69
N ILE A 18 21.06 -4.70 -18.85
CA ILE A 18 20.96 -4.78 -17.39
C ILE A 18 20.61 -3.43 -16.76
N PHE A 19 21.13 -2.32 -17.32
CA PHE A 19 21.03 -0.96 -16.79
C PHE A 19 20.74 0.07 -17.90
N PRO A 20 19.63 -0.07 -18.67
CA PRO A 20 19.33 0.80 -19.81
C PRO A 20 19.23 2.29 -19.41
N GLU A 21 18.85 2.57 -18.17
CA GLU A 21 18.73 3.92 -17.62
C GLU A 21 20.05 4.67 -17.53
N ARG A 22 21.20 3.96 -17.53
CA ARG A 22 22.53 4.58 -17.50
C ARG A 22 22.92 5.23 -18.83
N GLY A 23 22.25 4.88 -19.92
CA GLY A 23 22.39 5.47 -21.25
C GLY A 23 23.79 5.29 -21.84
N LEU A 24 24.51 4.21 -21.51
CA LEU A 24 25.87 3.93 -21.99
C LEU A 24 25.88 3.66 -23.51
N HIS A 25 24.83 3.05 -24.05
CA HIS A 25 24.69 2.84 -25.49
C HIS A 25 24.70 4.17 -26.27
N ARG A 26 23.97 5.19 -25.80
CA ARG A 26 23.95 6.52 -26.43
C ARG A 26 25.33 7.18 -26.45
N ARG A 27 26.15 6.95 -25.40
CA ARG A 27 27.53 7.47 -25.32
C ARG A 27 28.46 6.70 -26.23
N TRP A 28 28.21 5.40 -26.43
CA TRP A 28 28.99 4.53 -27.29
C TRP A 28 28.77 4.82 -28.80
N GLU A 29 27.58 5.13 -29.24
CA GLU A 29 27.19 5.27 -30.63
C GLU A 29 28.10 6.20 -31.45
N PRO A 30 28.46 7.42 -30.99
CA PRO A 30 29.39 8.28 -31.74
C PRO A 30 30.82 7.72 -31.79
N VAL A 31 31.25 6.93 -30.81
CA VAL A 31 32.57 6.26 -30.84
C VAL A 31 32.54 5.12 -31.86
N ARG A 32 31.49 4.30 -31.80
CA ARG A 32 31.24 3.20 -32.75
C ARG A 32 31.25 3.70 -34.19
N ALA A 33 30.48 4.74 -34.48
CA ALA A 33 30.39 5.32 -35.82
C ALA A 33 31.77 5.75 -36.34
N ARG A 34 32.61 6.36 -35.52
CA ARG A 34 33.99 6.73 -35.90
C ARG A 34 34.84 5.52 -36.18
N CYS A 35 34.72 4.43 -35.41
CA CYS A 35 35.46 3.19 -35.65
C CYS A 35 35.07 2.55 -37.01
N TYR A 36 33.76 2.46 -37.29
CA TYR A 36 33.30 1.91 -38.56
C TYR A 36 33.71 2.76 -39.74
N ALA A 37 33.62 4.09 -39.63
CA ALA A 37 34.09 5.01 -40.69
C ALA A 37 35.60 4.88 -40.98
N ALA A 38 36.42 4.70 -39.95
CA ALA A 38 37.86 4.49 -40.10
C ALA A 38 38.17 3.13 -40.70
N ALA A 39 37.45 2.07 -40.33
CA ALA A 39 37.60 0.73 -40.87
C ALA A 39 37.19 0.66 -42.36
N ASP A 40 36.04 1.26 -42.74
CA ASP A 40 35.58 1.33 -44.13
C ASP A 40 36.58 2.07 -45.02
N ALA A 41 37.10 3.21 -44.55
CA ALA A 41 38.08 3.96 -45.29
C ALA A 41 39.42 3.20 -45.42
N TYR A 42 39.82 2.43 -44.39
CA TYR A 42 40.98 1.54 -44.48
C TYR A 42 40.83 0.45 -45.54
N LEU A 43 39.70 -0.25 -45.56
CA LEU A 43 39.41 -1.29 -46.52
C LEU A 43 39.44 -0.75 -47.96
N LYS A 44 38.83 0.41 -48.20
CA LYS A 44 38.84 1.08 -49.51
C LYS A 44 40.25 1.44 -49.98
N LEU A 45 41.07 1.98 -49.06
CA LEU A 45 42.46 2.32 -49.40
C LEU A 45 43.29 1.05 -49.71
N THR A 46 43.10 -0.01 -48.91
CA THR A 46 43.80 -1.29 -49.15
C THR A 46 43.42 -1.87 -50.49
N GLU A 47 42.14 -1.92 -50.87
CA GLU A 47 41.70 -2.38 -52.18
C GLU A 47 42.23 -1.54 -53.34
N GLU A 48 42.39 -0.21 -53.15
CA GLU A 48 43.02 0.67 -54.16
C GLU A 48 44.51 0.40 -54.30
N LEU A 49 45.21 0.17 -53.21
CA LEU A 49 46.63 -0.15 -53.21
C LEU A 49 46.90 -1.51 -53.86
N ASP A 50 46.09 -2.54 -53.54
CA ASP A 50 46.22 -3.88 -54.12
C ASP A 50 45.95 -3.84 -55.62
N ARG A 51 44.92 -3.08 -56.08
CA ARG A 51 44.65 -2.91 -57.55
C ARG A 51 45.74 -2.14 -58.24
N ALA A 52 46.35 -1.14 -57.58
CA ALA A 52 47.47 -0.36 -58.14
C ALA A 52 48.75 -1.22 -58.27
N GLU A 53 49.05 -2.07 -57.31
CA GLU A 53 50.15 -3.01 -57.33
C GLU A 53 49.96 -4.02 -58.41
N ALA A 54 48.79 -4.63 -58.62
CA ALA A 54 48.47 -5.56 -59.68
C ALA A 54 48.52 -4.90 -61.04
N GLY A 55 48.18 -3.61 -61.18
CA GLY A 55 48.16 -2.84 -62.45
C GLY A 55 49.47 -2.12 -62.76
N GLY A 56 50.49 -2.19 -61.92
CA GLY A 56 51.76 -1.54 -62.09
C GLY A 56 51.74 -0.01 -62.07
N SER A 57 50.70 0.62 -61.59
CA SER A 57 50.52 2.08 -61.53
C SER A 57 50.47 2.57 -60.07
N PRO A 58 51.34 3.50 -59.68
CA PRO A 58 51.33 3.98 -58.27
C PRO A 58 50.06 4.77 -57.93
N VAL A 59 49.52 4.56 -56.70
CA VAL A 59 48.37 5.34 -56.18
C VAL A 59 48.81 6.80 -55.98
N PRO A 60 48.16 7.80 -56.56
CA PRO A 60 48.51 9.21 -56.33
C PRO A 60 48.45 9.54 -54.85
N GLN A 61 49.51 10.17 -54.35
CA GLN A 61 49.68 10.52 -52.90
C GLN A 61 49.52 9.33 -51.92
N GLY A 62 49.88 8.12 -52.31
CA GLY A 62 49.67 6.89 -51.56
C GLY A 62 50.19 6.96 -50.12
N GLN A 63 51.44 7.50 -49.95
CA GLN A 63 52.03 7.68 -48.61
C GLN A 63 51.22 8.63 -47.74
N ALA A 64 50.83 9.81 -48.23
CA ALA A 64 50.06 10.78 -47.46
C ALA A 64 48.66 10.25 -47.07
N ARG A 65 48.04 9.47 -47.98
CA ARG A 65 46.75 8.79 -47.70
C ARG A 65 46.88 7.68 -46.66
N THR A 66 47.98 6.96 -46.67
CA THR A 66 48.30 5.93 -45.67
C THR A 66 48.53 6.59 -44.28
N ASP A 67 49.32 7.68 -44.22
CA ASP A 67 49.61 8.40 -43.00
C ASP A 67 48.32 8.97 -42.39
N GLU A 68 47.44 9.55 -43.20
CA GLU A 68 46.11 10.01 -42.81
C GLU A 68 45.26 8.87 -42.28
N MET A 69 45.29 7.70 -42.88
CA MET A 69 44.55 6.51 -42.49
C MET A 69 45.04 6.00 -41.14
N VAL A 70 46.37 5.92 -40.91
CA VAL A 70 46.97 5.54 -39.62
C VAL A 70 46.52 6.51 -38.52
N ARG A 71 46.46 7.83 -38.83
CA ARG A 71 45.98 8.84 -37.90
C ARG A 71 44.53 8.59 -37.52
N ARG A 72 43.62 8.40 -38.51
CA ARG A 72 42.17 8.12 -38.26
C ARG A 72 41.95 6.85 -37.43
N LEU A 73 42.63 5.78 -37.75
CA LEU A 73 42.57 4.53 -36.99
C LEU A 73 43.07 4.72 -35.53
N THR A 74 44.15 5.52 -35.35
CA THR A 74 44.69 5.82 -34.05
C THR A 74 43.73 6.68 -33.21
N GLU A 75 43.12 7.68 -33.84
CA GLU A 75 42.13 8.55 -33.16
C GLU A 75 40.85 7.74 -32.80
N ALA A 76 40.40 6.87 -33.67
CA ALA A 76 39.27 5.97 -33.35
C ALA A 76 39.61 5.03 -32.20
N ALA A 77 40.78 4.43 -32.18
CA ALA A 77 41.25 3.56 -31.09
C ALA A 77 41.37 4.33 -29.74
N ARG A 78 41.86 5.55 -29.78
CA ARG A 78 41.87 6.42 -28.58
C ARG A 78 40.49 6.72 -28.07
N GLY A 79 39.53 7.01 -28.93
CA GLY A 79 38.14 7.22 -28.57
C GLY A 79 37.48 6.00 -27.88
N VAL A 80 37.84 4.78 -28.31
CA VAL A 80 37.39 3.54 -27.64
C VAL A 80 38.02 3.43 -26.24
N ASP A 81 39.34 3.69 -26.12
CA ASP A 81 40.04 3.63 -24.82
C ASP A 81 39.53 4.69 -23.83
N GLU A 82 39.21 5.88 -24.30
CA GLU A 82 38.64 6.97 -23.49
C GLU A 82 37.22 6.62 -23.03
N TYR A 83 36.38 6.12 -23.91
CA TYR A 83 35.03 5.66 -23.57
C TYR A 83 35.08 4.55 -22.52
N TYR A 84 35.92 3.52 -22.74
CA TYR A 84 36.01 2.38 -21.82
C TYR A 84 36.52 2.82 -20.46
N ARG A 85 37.58 3.60 -20.38
CA ARG A 85 38.13 4.10 -19.11
C ARG A 85 37.18 5.02 -18.37
N GLY A 86 36.48 5.88 -19.08
CA GLY A 86 35.49 6.79 -18.49
C GLY A 86 34.25 6.11 -17.93
N ASN A 87 33.96 4.86 -18.37
CA ASN A 87 32.78 4.09 -17.93
C ASN A 87 33.15 2.71 -17.36
N GLN A 88 34.43 2.46 -17.06
CA GLN A 88 34.98 1.14 -16.73
C GLN A 88 34.18 0.42 -15.64
N ALA A 89 33.97 1.05 -14.49
CA ALA A 89 33.26 0.43 -13.37
C ALA A 89 31.83 -0.02 -13.75
N GLN A 90 31.12 0.80 -14.54
CA GLN A 90 29.75 0.50 -14.96
C GLN A 90 29.70 -0.61 -16.00
N LEU A 91 30.67 -0.67 -16.90
CA LEU A 91 30.79 -1.69 -17.92
C LEU A 91 31.18 -3.04 -17.32
N GLU A 92 32.17 -3.05 -16.43
CA GLU A 92 32.63 -4.26 -15.72
C GLU A 92 31.54 -4.81 -14.79
N GLU A 93 30.80 -3.95 -14.09
CA GLU A 93 29.63 -4.35 -13.29
C GLU A 93 28.59 -5.04 -14.17
N ALA A 94 28.25 -4.46 -15.32
CA ALA A 94 27.24 -5.03 -16.23
C ALA A 94 27.67 -6.40 -16.77
N VAL A 95 28.92 -6.54 -17.19
CA VAL A 95 29.49 -7.81 -17.67
C VAL A 95 29.47 -8.87 -16.57
N ALA A 96 29.85 -8.50 -15.34
CA ALA A 96 29.81 -9.41 -14.20
C ALA A 96 28.39 -9.88 -13.90
N VAL A 97 27.42 -8.97 -13.91
CA VAL A 97 25.98 -9.31 -13.70
C VAL A 97 25.49 -10.26 -14.81
N VAL A 98 25.76 -9.95 -16.08
CA VAL A 98 25.37 -10.83 -17.21
C VAL A 98 25.95 -12.23 -17.03
N ALA A 99 27.20 -12.36 -16.64
CA ALA A 99 27.87 -13.64 -16.43
C ALA A 99 27.27 -14.44 -15.24
N MET A 100 26.67 -13.77 -14.26
CA MET A 100 26.06 -14.41 -13.09
C MET A 100 24.62 -14.84 -13.30
N VAL A 101 23.87 -14.22 -14.24
CA VAL A 101 22.43 -14.48 -14.45
C VAL A 101 22.10 -15.95 -14.70
N PRO A 102 22.86 -16.73 -15.53
CA PRO A 102 22.57 -18.15 -15.71
C PRO A 102 22.64 -18.94 -14.40
N ARG A 103 23.68 -18.70 -13.60
CA ARG A 103 23.87 -19.37 -12.29
C ARG A 103 22.76 -18.98 -11.30
N LEU A 104 22.40 -17.69 -11.25
CA LEU A 104 21.27 -17.23 -10.44
C LEU A 104 19.98 -17.94 -10.85
N ALA A 105 19.70 -18.01 -12.14
CA ALA A 105 18.49 -18.65 -12.66
C ALA A 105 18.46 -20.16 -12.36
N ASP A 106 19.61 -20.86 -12.37
CA ASP A 106 19.70 -22.27 -11.97
C ASP A 106 19.45 -22.42 -10.45
N GLN A 107 20.09 -21.61 -9.65
CA GLN A 107 19.95 -21.63 -8.19
C GLN A 107 18.50 -21.37 -7.73
N VAL A 108 17.83 -20.36 -8.29
CA VAL A 108 16.44 -20.06 -7.92
C VAL A 108 15.48 -21.15 -8.42
N THR A 109 15.79 -21.80 -9.56
CA THR A 109 15.01 -22.95 -10.07
C THR A 109 15.12 -24.14 -9.12
N GLU A 110 16.32 -24.47 -8.65
CA GLU A 110 16.56 -25.54 -7.68
C GLU A 110 15.86 -25.27 -6.34
N ASN A 111 16.00 -24.05 -5.82
CA ASN A 111 15.31 -23.64 -4.59
C ASN A 111 13.77 -23.72 -4.76
N ALA A 112 13.23 -23.26 -5.87
CA ALA A 112 11.81 -23.36 -6.17
C ALA A 112 11.32 -24.82 -6.20
N ALA A 113 12.08 -25.70 -6.83
CA ALA A 113 11.76 -27.13 -6.87
C ALA A 113 11.77 -27.75 -5.46
N GLN A 114 12.75 -27.39 -4.63
CA GLN A 114 12.83 -27.85 -3.24
C GLN A 114 11.61 -27.39 -2.42
N VAL A 115 11.28 -26.09 -2.45
CA VAL A 115 10.15 -25.54 -1.69
C VAL A 115 8.82 -26.11 -2.19
N ARG A 116 8.67 -26.32 -3.52
CA ARG A 116 7.49 -27.01 -4.10
C ARG A 116 7.37 -28.45 -3.61
N GLY A 117 8.48 -29.19 -3.54
CA GLY A 117 8.50 -30.55 -2.97
C GLY A 117 8.05 -30.54 -1.51
N GLN A 118 8.61 -29.66 -0.69
CA GLN A 118 8.20 -29.49 0.71
C GLN A 118 6.70 -29.16 0.84
N ALA A 119 6.19 -28.30 -0.04
CA ALA A 119 4.77 -27.94 -0.03
C ALA A 119 3.87 -29.13 -0.39
N ALA A 120 4.27 -29.95 -1.37
CA ALA A 120 3.49 -31.11 -1.79
C ALA A 120 3.43 -32.21 -0.71
N GLU A 121 4.51 -32.41 0.05
CA GLU A 121 4.62 -33.41 1.13
C GLU A 121 4.04 -32.89 2.46
N SER A 122 3.75 -31.57 2.56
CA SER A 122 3.25 -30.97 3.79
C SER A 122 1.81 -31.38 4.09
N PRO A 123 1.46 -31.65 5.37
CA PRO A 123 0.08 -31.84 5.78
C PRO A 123 -0.80 -30.62 5.54
N TYR A 124 -0.19 -29.46 5.25
CA TYR A 124 -0.84 -28.19 4.98
C TYR A 124 -0.97 -27.90 3.48
N ALA A 125 -0.64 -28.83 2.59
CA ALA A 125 -0.67 -28.66 1.14
C ALA A 125 -2.04 -28.17 0.61
N HIS A 126 -3.12 -28.53 1.31
CA HIS A 126 -4.49 -28.16 0.97
C HIS A 126 -4.91 -26.74 1.40
N TYR A 127 -4.13 -26.05 2.25
CA TYR A 127 -4.45 -24.68 2.67
C TYR A 127 -4.43 -23.71 1.50
N GLY A 128 -5.41 -22.79 1.48
CA GLY A 128 -5.60 -21.85 0.38
C GLY A 128 -4.37 -20.98 0.13
N SER A 129 -3.67 -20.54 1.18
CA SER A 129 -2.43 -19.75 1.05
C SER A 129 -1.29 -20.55 0.42
N VAL A 130 -1.10 -21.81 0.83
CA VAL A 130 -0.06 -22.70 0.30
C VAL A 130 -0.34 -23.03 -1.17
N ARG A 131 -1.57 -23.33 -1.52
CA ARG A 131 -1.97 -23.60 -2.91
C ARG A 131 -1.77 -22.40 -3.82
N ARG A 132 -2.18 -21.20 -3.39
CA ARG A 132 -1.98 -19.95 -4.18
C ARG A 132 -0.52 -19.62 -4.36
N ALA A 133 0.27 -19.69 -3.29
CA ALA A 133 1.71 -19.44 -3.37
C ALA A 133 2.41 -20.50 -4.25
N GLY A 134 1.99 -21.77 -4.16
CA GLY A 134 2.47 -22.83 -5.04
C GLY A 134 2.18 -22.57 -6.52
N ALA A 135 0.96 -22.13 -6.86
CA ALA A 135 0.59 -21.77 -8.21
C ALA A 135 1.41 -20.58 -8.74
N ALA A 136 1.71 -19.59 -7.89
CA ALA A 136 2.57 -18.46 -8.24
C ALA A 136 4.02 -18.91 -8.57
N VAL A 137 4.56 -19.88 -7.83
CA VAL A 137 5.86 -20.50 -8.14
C VAL A 137 5.82 -21.19 -9.50
N ASP A 138 4.77 -21.97 -9.79
CA ASP A 138 4.62 -22.67 -11.06
C ASP A 138 4.54 -21.68 -12.23
N GLU A 139 3.80 -20.58 -12.11
CA GLU A 139 3.71 -19.52 -13.10
C GLU A 139 5.07 -18.81 -13.31
N ALA A 140 5.77 -18.49 -12.23
CA ALA A 140 7.10 -17.89 -12.30
C ALA A 140 8.15 -18.81 -12.94
N LEU A 141 8.07 -20.12 -12.70
CA LEU A 141 8.91 -21.14 -13.36
C LEU A 141 8.68 -21.18 -14.87
N ILE A 142 7.42 -21.13 -15.31
CA ILE A 142 7.09 -21.07 -16.76
C ILE A 142 7.65 -19.79 -17.36
N THR A 143 7.48 -18.65 -16.67
CA THR A 143 7.99 -17.34 -17.13
C THR A 143 9.51 -17.35 -17.26
N LEU A 144 10.24 -17.93 -16.30
CA LEU A 144 11.69 -18.03 -16.34
C LEU A 144 12.16 -18.95 -17.50
N ARG A 145 11.49 -20.06 -17.74
CA ARG A 145 11.81 -20.95 -18.88
C ARG A 145 11.63 -20.23 -20.20
N THR A 146 10.47 -19.57 -20.39
CA THR A 146 10.21 -18.79 -21.60
C THR A 146 11.24 -17.68 -21.81
N ALA A 147 11.63 -16.99 -20.73
CA ALA A 147 12.66 -15.94 -20.80
C ALA A 147 14.04 -16.52 -21.21
N ARG A 148 14.40 -17.70 -20.75
CA ARG A 148 15.66 -18.40 -21.14
C ARG A 148 15.68 -18.77 -22.62
N ASP A 149 14.52 -19.15 -23.19
CA ASP A 149 14.44 -19.65 -24.56
C ASP A 149 14.38 -18.50 -25.61
N SER A 150 13.82 -17.34 -25.24
CA SER A 150 13.45 -16.33 -26.23
C SER A 150 13.79 -14.88 -25.89
N ALA A 151 14.32 -14.60 -24.68
CA ALA A 151 14.52 -13.24 -24.21
C ALA A 151 15.98 -12.91 -23.90
N GLY A 152 16.30 -11.60 -23.79
CA GLY A 152 17.62 -11.13 -23.38
C GLY A 152 17.90 -11.39 -21.89
N VAL A 153 19.17 -11.32 -21.51
CA VAL A 153 19.66 -11.61 -20.13
C VAL A 153 18.96 -10.77 -19.05
N GLY A 154 18.58 -9.53 -19.37
CA GLY A 154 17.82 -8.68 -18.46
C GLY A 154 16.47 -9.27 -18.09
N ALA A 155 15.73 -9.81 -19.06
CA ALA A 155 14.44 -10.47 -18.83
C ALA A 155 14.60 -11.78 -18.04
N VAL A 156 15.66 -12.55 -18.28
CA VAL A 156 15.99 -13.75 -17.50
C VAL A 156 16.23 -13.38 -16.02
N ARG A 157 17.00 -12.32 -15.77
CA ARG A 157 17.25 -11.82 -14.41
C ARG A 157 15.95 -11.42 -13.71
N GLU A 158 15.09 -10.67 -14.40
CA GLU A 158 13.80 -10.24 -13.85
C GLU A 158 12.89 -11.43 -13.53
N ALA A 159 12.81 -12.40 -14.43
CA ALA A 159 12.05 -13.63 -14.21
C ALA A 159 12.62 -14.47 -13.06
N ALA A 160 13.94 -14.55 -12.92
CA ALA A 160 14.61 -15.21 -11.80
C ALA A 160 14.27 -14.54 -10.45
N ASN A 161 14.30 -13.21 -10.39
CA ASN A 161 13.92 -12.47 -9.19
C ASN A 161 12.43 -12.71 -8.81
N ARG A 162 11.53 -12.76 -9.80
CA ARG A 162 10.11 -13.09 -9.55
C ARG A 162 9.95 -14.50 -8.97
N LEU A 163 10.69 -15.46 -9.50
CA LEU A 163 10.69 -16.84 -8.98
C LEU A 163 11.22 -16.92 -7.55
N GLU A 164 12.26 -16.16 -7.24
CA GLU A 164 12.80 -16.07 -5.88
C GLU A 164 11.75 -15.53 -4.89
N VAL A 165 11.07 -14.43 -5.25
CA VAL A 165 9.99 -13.85 -4.44
C VAL A 165 8.86 -14.84 -4.24
N ALA A 166 8.37 -15.48 -5.31
CA ALA A 166 7.29 -16.48 -5.22
C ALA A 166 7.70 -17.67 -4.36
N SER A 167 8.93 -18.16 -4.47
CA SER A 167 9.45 -19.26 -3.66
C SER A 167 9.52 -18.91 -2.18
N LYS A 168 9.92 -17.68 -1.87
CA LYS A 168 9.93 -17.17 -0.50
C LYS A 168 8.52 -17.07 0.06
N GLU A 169 7.55 -16.55 -0.70
CA GLU A 169 6.15 -16.48 -0.28
C GLU A 169 5.57 -17.87 0.01
N LEU A 170 5.92 -18.89 -0.77
CA LEU A 170 5.53 -20.29 -0.51
C LEU A 170 6.16 -20.82 0.77
N ALA A 171 7.44 -20.56 0.99
CA ALA A 171 8.13 -20.96 2.22
C ALA A 171 7.51 -20.28 3.46
N ASP A 172 7.20 -18.97 3.36
CA ASP A 172 6.54 -18.21 4.42
C ASP A 172 5.13 -18.76 4.71
N ALA A 173 4.36 -19.10 3.68
CA ALA A 173 3.05 -19.71 3.83
C ALA A 173 3.12 -21.06 4.56
N LEU A 174 4.09 -21.90 4.22
CA LEU A 174 4.35 -23.18 4.90
C LEU A 174 4.77 -22.98 6.36
N ALA A 175 5.63 -22.04 6.64
CA ALA A 175 6.08 -21.72 8.00
C ALA A 175 4.94 -21.22 8.89
N GLN A 176 3.97 -20.49 8.34
CA GLN A 176 2.81 -19.98 9.07
C GLN A 176 1.68 -21.01 9.22
N ALA A 177 1.60 -22.00 8.34
CA ALA A 177 0.50 -22.97 8.29
C ALA A 177 0.22 -23.67 9.64
N PRO A 178 1.22 -24.16 10.42
CA PRO A 178 0.97 -24.82 11.69
C PRO A 178 0.22 -23.97 12.72
N SER A 179 0.46 -22.66 12.74
CA SER A 179 -0.17 -21.74 13.71
C SER A 179 -1.61 -21.38 13.36
N ARG A 180 -2.05 -21.57 12.12
CA ARG A 180 -3.37 -21.17 11.62
C ARG A 180 -4.52 -21.91 12.31
N ALA A 181 -4.38 -23.19 12.54
CA ALA A 181 -5.40 -24.00 13.24
C ALA A 181 -5.62 -23.50 14.68
N GLY A 182 -4.54 -23.23 15.41
CA GLY A 182 -4.61 -22.68 16.77
C GLY A 182 -5.23 -21.28 16.79
N ALA A 183 -4.87 -20.43 15.83
CA ALA A 183 -5.44 -19.09 15.67
C ALA A 183 -6.95 -19.17 15.37
N ALA A 184 -7.39 -20.07 14.48
CA ALA A 184 -8.80 -20.27 14.16
C ALA A 184 -9.59 -20.74 15.37
N ALA A 185 -9.08 -21.73 16.13
CA ALA A 185 -9.73 -22.23 17.35
C ALA A 185 -9.91 -21.09 18.37
N THR A 186 -8.87 -20.30 18.59
CA THR A 186 -8.91 -19.16 19.52
C THR A 186 -9.92 -18.09 19.05
N ALA A 187 -9.93 -17.78 17.75
CA ALA A 187 -10.86 -16.81 17.16
C ALA A 187 -12.32 -17.27 17.30
N ILE A 188 -12.61 -18.53 17.04
CA ILE A 188 -13.95 -19.13 17.19
C ILE A 188 -14.44 -19.03 18.65
N VAL A 189 -13.59 -19.33 19.63
CA VAL A 189 -13.95 -19.19 21.06
C VAL A 189 -14.23 -17.73 21.42
N SER A 190 -13.38 -16.82 20.99
CA SER A 190 -13.55 -15.38 21.22
C SER A 190 -14.87 -14.85 20.64
N VAL A 191 -15.16 -15.19 19.37
CA VAL A 191 -16.40 -14.76 18.70
C VAL A 191 -17.63 -15.36 19.37
N ARG A 192 -17.57 -16.63 19.79
CA ARG A 192 -18.66 -17.29 20.54
C ARG A 192 -19.00 -16.55 21.83
N THR A 193 -17.97 -16.17 22.61
CA THR A 193 -18.17 -15.42 23.87
C THR A 193 -18.80 -14.04 23.62
N ARG A 194 -18.28 -13.34 22.59
CA ARG A 194 -18.81 -12.03 22.21
C ARG A 194 -20.27 -12.11 21.69
N LEU A 195 -20.60 -13.15 20.92
CA LEU A 195 -21.96 -13.41 20.44
C LEU A 195 -22.93 -13.66 21.60
N ALA A 196 -22.55 -14.44 22.62
CA ALA A 196 -23.36 -14.65 23.79
C ALA A 196 -23.61 -13.32 24.55
N ALA A 197 -22.58 -12.52 24.73
CA ALA A 197 -22.71 -11.19 25.36
C ALA A 197 -23.61 -10.24 24.55
N ALA A 198 -23.48 -10.22 23.20
CA ALA A 198 -24.31 -9.42 22.32
C ALA A 198 -25.79 -9.83 22.41
N ARG A 199 -26.10 -11.13 22.44
CA ARG A 199 -27.45 -11.66 22.65
C ARG A 199 -28.07 -11.16 23.96
N THR A 200 -27.34 -11.33 25.07
CA THR A 200 -27.83 -10.88 26.38
C THR A 200 -28.11 -9.37 26.41
N ARG A 201 -27.24 -8.56 25.78
CA ARG A 201 -27.46 -7.12 25.68
C ARG A 201 -28.66 -6.76 24.80
N ALA A 202 -28.87 -7.48 23.71
CA ALA A 202 -29.97 -7.26 22.78
C ALA A 202 -31.35 -7.56 23.40
N GLU A 203 -31.44 -8.48 24.35
CA GLU A 203 -32.68 -8.79 25.10
C GLU A 203 -33.26 -7.55 25.79
N GLY A 204 -32.42 -6.58 26.19
CA GLY A 204 -32.83 -5.35 26.84
C GLY A 204 -33.31 -4.23 25.92
N VAL A 205 -33.07 -4.34 24.60
CA VAL A 205 -33.32 -3.24 23.65
C VAL A 205 -34.80 -2.87 23.54
N GLY A 206 -35.69 -3.84 23.41
CA GLY A 206 -37.13 -3.61 23.33
C GLY A 206 -37.69 -2.90 24.57
N ALA A 207 -37.23 -3.30 25.76
CA ALA A 207 -37.60 -2.66 27.01
C ALA A 207 -37.07 -1.22 27.10
N ALA A 208 -35.82 -0.98 26.66
CA ALA A 208 -35.21 0.34 26.62
C ALA A 208 -35.91 1.27 25.62
N TYR A 209 -36.24 0.78 24.45
CA TYR A 209 -36.99 1.53 23.44
C TYR A 209 -38.40 1.87 23.94
N SER A 210 -39.10 0.92 24.55
CA SER A 210 -40.42 1.15 25.15
C SER A 210 -40.34 2.20 26.29
N ALA A 211 -39.25 2.24 27.05
CA ALA A 211 -39.03 3.27 28.05
C ALA A 211 -38.82 4.66 27.42
N LEU A 212 -38.06 4.76 26.34
CA LEU A 212 -37.90 6.01 25.56
C LEU A 212 -39.24 6.55 25.08
N LEU A 213 -40.12 5.70 24.53
CA LEU A 213 -41.46 6.10 24.05
C LEU A 213 -42.37 6.57 25.19
N ARG A 214 -42.24 6.02 26.37
CA ARG A 214 -43.08 6.41 27.54
C ARG A 214 -42.53 7.64 28.27
N GLU A 215 -41.22 7.80 28.33
CA GLU A 215 -40.58 8.80 29.19
C GLU A 215 -40.28 10.11 28.48
N PHE A 216 -40.12 10.06 27.15
CA PHE A 216 -39.67 11.19 26.34
C PHE A 216 -40.61 11.43 25.13
N ASN A 217 -40.41 12.54 24.43
CA ASN A 217 -41.20 12.85 23.25
C ASN A 217 -40.80 11.90 22.09
N ALA A 218 -41.69 11.79 21.06
CA ALA A 218 -41.51 10.89 19.94
C ALA A 218 -40.25 11.19 19.12
N ALA A 219 -39.84 12.47 19.01
CA ALA A 219 -38.63 12.87 18.29
C ALA A 219 -37.34 12.28 18.90
N SER A 220 -37.35 12.01 20.23
CA SER A 220 -36.21 11.44 20.95
C SER A 220 -35.84 10.01 20.57
N SER A 221 -36.73 9.29 19.84
CA SER A 221 -36.56 7.86 19.55
C SER A 221 -36.98 7.45 18.13
N ALA A 222 -37.42 8.38 17.31
CA ALA A 222 -37.92 8.07 15.95
C ALA A 222 -36.87 7.39 15.06
N ASP A 223 -35.63 7.80 15.20
CA ASP A 223 -34.45 7.24 14.49
C ASP A 223 -34.01 5.86 15.01
N LEU A 224 -34.57 5.39 16.12
CA LEU A 224 -34.20 4.13 16.78
C LEU A 224 -35.24 3.02 16.61
N ALA A 225 -36.31 3.27 15.84
CA ALA A 225 -37.44 2.35 15.71
C ALA A 225 -37.06 0.96 15.18
N ASP A 226 -36.05 0.89 14.31
CA ASP A 226 -35.60 -0.33 13.67
C ASP A 226 -34.43 -1.03 14.37
N ASN A 227 -33.81 -0.39 15.39
CA ASN A 227 -32.56 -0.88 15.99
C ASN A 227 -32.69 -2.28 16.61
N GLU A 228 -33.84 -2.62 17.21
CA GLU A 228 -34.07 -3.96 17.74
C GLU A 228 -34.03 -4.99 16.62
N ARG A 229 -34.75 -4.76 15.53
CA ARG A 229 -34.79 -5.66 14.36
C ARG A 229 -33.42 -5.80 13.70
N GLU A 230 -32.74 -4.67 13.50
CA GLU A 230 -31.40 -4.67 12.87
C GLU A 230 -30.35 -5.35 13.75
N SER A 231 -30.40 -5.15 15.09
CA SER A 231 -29.51 -5.86 16.02
C SER A 231 -29.74 -7.39 15.96
N GLN A 232 -30.99 -7.83 15.90
CA GLN A 232 -31.32 -9.25 15.80
C GLN A 232 -30.85 -9.86 14.48
N ARG A 233 -30.98 -9.14 13.35
CA ARG A 233 -30.46 -9.58 12.05
C ARG A 233 -28.94 -9.71 12.05
N ALA A 234 -28.25 -8.74 12.61
CA ALA A 234 -26.80 -8.76 12.71
C ALA A 234 -26.29 -9.87 13.63
N ILE A 235 -26.99 -10.16 14.75
CA ILE A 235 -26.70 -11.30 15.63
C ILE A 235 -26.91 -12.63 14.88
N ALA A 236 -27.98 -12.77 14.10
CA ALA A 236 -28.24 -13.98 13.30
C ALA A 236 -27.16 -14.18 12.23
N ALA A 237 -26.74 -13.12 11.54
CA ALA A 237 -25.63 -13.18 10.57
C ALA A 237 -24.30 -13.58 11.22
N ALA A 238 -24.02 -13.08 12.42
CA ALA A 238 -22.83 -13.46 13.18
C ALA A 238 -22.85 -14.93 13.60
N ASP A 239 -24.03 -15.45 13.99
CA ASP A 239 -24.21 -16.86 14.38
C ASP A 239 -24.06 -17.81 13.19
N ASP A 240 -24.59 -17.45 12.02
CA ASP A 240 -24.39 -18.19 10.78
C ASP A 240 -22.90 -18.24 10.40
N ALA A 241 -22.25 -17.09 10.38
CA ALA A 241 -20.82 -17.02 10.07
C ALA A 241 -19.95 -17.81 11.07
N LEU A 242 -20.29 -17.78 12.37
CA LEU A 242 -19.61 -18.59 13.40
C LEU A 242 -19.85 -20.09 13.20
N SER A 243 -21.04 -20.47 12.80
CA SER A 243 -21.39 -21.88 12.52
C SER A 243 -20.60 -22.41 11.31
N ARG A 244 -20.50 -21.62 10.26
CA ARG A 244 -19.67 -21.93 9.07
C ARG A 244 -18.18 -21.94 9.41
N ALA A 245 -17.71 -21.02 10.28
CA ALA A 245 -16.32 -21.03 10.75
C ALA A 245 -15.95 -22.31 11.48
N ARG A 246 -16.89 -22.85 12.29
CA ARG A 246 -16.70 -24.16 12.98
C ARG A 246 -16.66 -25.32 12.00
N ALA A 247 -17.54 -25.32 10.99
CA ALA A 247 -17.54 -26.32 9.95
C ALA A 247 -16.22 -26.30 9.17
N ALA A 248 -15.75 -25.13 8.72
CA ALA A 248 -14.47 -24.98 8.04
C ALA A 248 -13.28 -25.47 8.90
N ALA A 249 -13.28 -25.15 10.19
CA ALA A 249 -12.23 -25.65 11.11
C ALA A 249 -12.29 -27.18 11.27
N ALA A 250 -13.47 -27.79 11.28
CA ALA A 250 -13.65 -29.24 11.34
C ALA A 250 -13.21 -29.93 10.04
N GLU A 251 -13.35 -29.28 8.91
CA GLU A 251 -12.87 -29.71 7.58
C GLU A 251 -11.37 -29.40 7.37
N ASN A 252 -10.68 -28.99 8.43
CA ASN A 252 -9.26 -28.64 8.42
C ASN A 252 -8.94 -27.47 7.45
N ASP A 253 -9.86 -26.53 7.28
CA ASP A 253 -9.65 -25.25 6.59
C ASP A 253 -9.65 -24.08 7.59
N PRO A 254 -8.54 -23.89 8.34
CA PRO A 254 -8.45 -22.81 9.33
C PRO A 254 -8.40 -21.41 8.71
N GLU A 255 -8.04 -21.27 7.44
CA GLU A 255 -7.99 -19.98 6.76
C GLU A 255 -9.40 -19.47 6.48
N LEU A 256 -10.27 -20.32 5.94
CA LEU A 256 -11.68 -20.02 5.78
C LEU A 256 -12.34 -19.77 7.15
N ALA A 257 -11.99 -20.56 8.16
CA ALA A 257 -12.49 -20.36 9.52
C ALA A 257 -12.11 -18.97 10.07
N LEU A 258 -10.88 -18.51 9.87
CA LEU A 258 -10.42 -17.15 10.27
C LEU A 258 -11.16 -16.05 9.51
N GLU A 259 -11.37 -16.20 8.21
CA GLU A 259 -12.14 -15.25 7.40
C GLU A 259 -13.58 -15.13 7.89
N LEU A 260 -14.24 -16.26 8.13
CA LEU A 260 -15.60 -16.30 8.64
C LEU A 260 -15.71 -15.72 10.07
N THR A 261 -14.71 -15.93 10.93
CA THR A 261 -14.68 -15.26 12.25
C THR A 261 -14.51 -13.75 12.13
N THR A 262 -13.82 -13.27 11.10
CA THR A 262 -13.71 -11.83 10.81
C THR A 262 -15.06 -11.26 10.36
N THR A 263 -15.77 -11.95 9.49
CA THR A 263 -17.14 -11.61 9.08
C THR A 263 -18.08 -11.57 10.30
N ALA A 264 -18.02 -12.58 11.16
CA ALA A 264 -18.83 -12.63 12.39
C ALA A 264 -18.53 -11.45 13.34
N ARG A 265 -17.27 -11.03 13.46
CA ARG A 265 -16.89 -9.85 14.25
C ARG A 265 -17.46 -8.55 13.69
N GLY A 266 -17.52 -8.41 12.37
CA GLY A 266 -18.15 -7.29 11.70
C GLY A 266 -19.64 -7.20 12.04
N SER A 267 -20.38 -8.30 11.86
CA SER A 267 -21.79 -8.37 12.21
C SER A 267 -22.07 -8.13 13.70
N LEU A 268 -21.18 -8.62 14.60
CA LEU A 268 -21.31 -8.33 16.04
C LEU A 268 -21.07 -6.84 16.36
N ALA A 269 -20.14 -6.19 15.68
CA ALA A 269 -19.92 -4.75 15.87
C ALA A 269 -21.16 -3.93 15.45
N GLU A 270 -21.80 -4.31 14.34
CA GLU A 270 -23.06 -3.72 13.88
C GLU A 270 -24.16 -3.94 14.92
N ALA A 271 -24.36 -5.18 15.38
CA ALA A 271 -25.36 -5.48 16.41
C ALA A 271 -25.15 -4.65 17.69
N GLU A 272 -23.89 -4.56 18.17
CA GLU A 272 -23.56 -3.77 19.35
C GLU A 272 -23.83 -2.28 19.14
N GLN A 273 -23.58 -1.74 17.95
CA GLN A 273 -23.89 -0.35 17.62
C GLN A 273 -25.39 -0.08 17.71
N GLN A 274 -26.23 -0.98 17.18
CA GLN A 274 -27.69 -0.84 17.25
C GLN A 274 -28.18 -0.90 18.70
N VAL A 275 -27.69 -1.84 19.49
CA VAL A 275 -28.03 -1.99 20.93
C VAL A 275 -27.60 -0.74 21.71
N ASP A 276 -26.37 -0.29 21.50
CA ASP A 276 -25.80 0.87 22.20
C ASP A 276 -26.54 2.17 21.86
N ALA A 277 -27.00 2.33 20.62
CA ALA A 277 -27.73 3.51 20.22
C ALA A 277 -29.00 3.71 21.08
N VAL A 278 -29.75 2.64 21.33
CA VAL A 278 -30.97 2.69 22.15
C VAL A 278 -30.65 2.86 23.62
N THR A 279 -29.77 2.01 24.15
CA THR A 279 -29.48 1.98 25.59
C THR A 279 -28.75 3.23 26.09
N LYS A 280 -27.78 3.72 25.31
CA LYS A 280 -27.08 4.97 25.60
C LYS A 280 -27.99 6.20 25.48
N ARG A 281 -28.89 6.20 24.47
CA ARG A 281 -29.89 7.28 24.34
C ARG A 281 -30.77 7.36 25.56
N LEU A 282 -31.32 6.23 26.03
CA LEU A 282 -32.17 6.20 27.24
C LEU A 282 -31.40 6.69 28.46
N THR A 283 -30.20 6.21 28.70
CA THR A 283 -29.36 6.62 29.85
C THR A 283 -29.07 8.12 29.78
N LEU A 284 -28.60 8.63 28.64
CA LEU A 284 -28.29 10.03 28.43
C LEU A 284 -29.50 10.95 28.69
N LEU A 285 -30.67 10.58 28.14
CA LEU A 285 -31.86 11.43 28.32
C LEU A 285 -32.37 11.42 29.74
N ARG A 286 -32.23 10.31 30.49
CA ARG A 286 -32.54 10.27 31.93
C ARG A 286 -31.60 11.16 32.74
N GLU A 287 -30.28 11.09 32.46
CA GLU A 287 -29.27 11.95 33.10
C GLU A 287 -29.55 13.45 32.84
N VAL A 288 -29.86 13.78 31.60
CA VAL A 288 -30.17 15.16 31.21
C VAL A 288 -31.49 15.64 31.83
N ARG A 289 -32.49 14.79 31.94
CA ARG A 289 -33.76 15.11 32.60
C ARG A 289 -33.56 15.42 34.09
N GLU A 290 -32.68 14.67 34.76
CA GLU A 290 -32.34 14.90 36.19
C GLU A 290 -31.57 16.21 36.37
N ASN A 291 -30.58 16.50 35.52
CA ASN A 291 -29.71 17.65 35.65
C ASN A 291 -29.46 18.36 34.29
N PRO A 292 -30.48 19.05 33.72
CA PRO A 292 -30.35 19.69 32.42
C PRO A 292 -29.23 20.75 32.36
N GLN A 293 -29.01 21.44 33.48
CA GLN A 293 -28.04 22.52 33.58
C GLN A 293 -26.57 22.07 33.44
N ASP A 294 -26.26 20.82 33.76
CA ASP A 294 -24.86 20.37 33.79
C ASP A 294 -24.28 20.29 32.37
N LYS A 295 -25.09 19.85 31.38
CA LYS A 295 -24.68 19.88 29.98
C LYS A 295 -24.44 21.32 29.51
N ALA A 296 -25.36 22.23 29.80
CA ALA A 296 -25.21 23.64 29.42
C ALA A 296 -24.01 24.29 30.12
N LYS A 297 -23.77 24.02 31.40
CA LYS A 297 -22.59 24.50 32.13
C LYS A 297 -21.28 24.03 31.51
N ALA A 298 -21.21 22.75 31.09
CA ALA A 298 -20.04 22.21 30.45
C ALA A 298 -19.74 22.90 29.11
N VAL A 299 -20.78 23.20 28.29
CA VAL A 299 -20.62 23.92 27.01
C VAL A 299 -20.24 25.39 27.26
N ARG A 300 -20.87 26.07 28.26
CA ARG A 300 -20.50 27.43 28.65
C ARG A 300 -19.04 27.51 29.12
N PHE A 301 -18.57 26.50 29.86
CA PHE A 301 -17.17 26.44 30.28
C PHE A 301 -16.22 26.40 29.07
N ARG A 302 -16.48 25.52 28.08
CA ARG A 302 -15.68 25.45 26.84
C ARG A 302 -15.73 26.79 26.06
N LEU A 303 -16.90 27.45 26.03
CA LEU A 303 -17.03 28.75 25.38
C LEU A 303 -16.15 29.79 26.09
N ARG A 304 -16.17 29.84 27.41
CA ARG A 304 -15.34 30.78 28.19
C ARG A 304 -13.84 30.55 27.93
N ASP A 305 -13.42 29.28 27.88
CA ASP A 305 -12.02 28.95 27.54
C ASP A 305 -11.64 29.42 26.13
N ALA A 306 -12.54 29.28 25.18
CA ALA A 306 -12.34 29.77 23.82
C ALA A 306 -12.26 31.32 23.75
N GLN A 307 -13.13 32.01 24.53
CA GLN A 307 -13.09 33.48 24.63
C GLN A 307 -11.78 33.96 25.28
N MET A 308 -11.34 33.32 26.37
CA MET A 308 -10.04 33.62 26.99
C MET A 308 -8.87 33.38 26.03
N LEU A 309 -8.92 32.29 25.22
CA LEU A 309 -7.91 32.02 24.22
C LEU A 309 -7.88 33.12 23.14
N ALA A 310 -9.05 33.56 22.67
CA ALA A 310 -9.15 34.63 21.67
C ALA A 310 -8.55 35.95 22.19
N VAL A 311 -8.85 36.32 23.41
CA VAL A 311 -8.29 37.50 24.10
C VAL A 311 -6.77 37.37 24.27
N GLY A 312 -6.32 36.25 24.86
CA GLY A 312 -4.90 36.02 25.12
C GLY A 312 -4.01 35.98 23.87
N ARG A 313 -4.59 35.73 22.71
CA ARG A 313 -3.90 35.72 21.42
C ARG A 313 -4.14 36.95 20.52
N GLY A 314 -4.89 37.94 21.02
CA GLY A 314 -5.21 39.15 20.26
C GLY A 314 -6.18 38.93 19.09
N LEU A 315 -6.93 37.80 19.12
CA LEU A 315 -7.88 37.39 18.07
C LEU A 315 -9.34 37.79 18.41
N ALA A 316 -9.55 38.59 19.46
CA ALA A 316 -10.88 38.97 19.93
C ALA A 316 -11.67 39.75 18.88
N ALA A 317 -11.02 40.59 18.05
CA ALA A 317 -11.66 41.35 16.97
C ALA A 317 -12.22 40.40 15.87
N GLU A 318 -11.59 39.30 15.62
CA GLU A 318 -11.98 38.32 14.58
C GLU A 318 -13.03 37.30 15.12
N TRP A 319 -12.84 36.80 16.31
CA TRP A 319 -13.64 35.66 16.83
C TRP A 319 -14.62 36.06 17.94
N GLY A 320 -14.52 37.28 18.51
CA GLY A 320 -15.35 37.69 19.65
C GLY A 320 -16.84 37.60 19.36
N SER A 321 -17.30 38.26 18.29
CA SER A 321 -18.71 38.24 17.91
C SER A 321 -19.25 36.86 17.57
N VAL A 322 -18.41 36.00 16.99
CA VAL A 322 -18.77 34.61 16.67
C VAL A 322 -18.97 33.78 17.94
N LEU A 323 -18.10 33.96 18.94
CA LEU A 323 -18.19 33.27 20.22
C LEU A 323 -19.36 33.82 21.06
N ASP A 324 -19.63 35.13 21.03
CA ASP A 324 -20.76 35.74 21.73
C ASP A 324 -22.11 35.25 21.16
N ALA A 325 -22.21 35.09 19.83
CA ALA A 325 -23.37 34.46 19.21
C ALA A 325 -23.62 33.03 19.69
N GLN A 326 -22.55 32.29 20.07
CA GLN A 326 -22.73 30.96 20.67
C GLN A 326 -23.25 31.05 22.11
N ALA A 327 -22.91 32.08 22.89
CA ALA A 327 -23.49 32.31 24.21
C ALA A 327 -25.01 32.49 24.09
N GLU A 328 -25.46 33.38 23.23
CA GLU A 328 -26.88 33.60 22.96
C GLU A 328 -27.60 32.33 22.47
N ARG A 329 -26.92 31.53 21.67
CA ARG A 329 -27.46 30.24 21.18
C ARG A 329 -27.64 29.26 22.35
N ILE A 330 -26.67 29.15 23.25
CA ILE A 330 -26.78 28.30 24.48
C ILE A 330 -27.95 28.77 25.32
N ASP A 331 -28.15 30.07 25.47
CA ASP A 331 -29.25 30.64 26.29
C ASP A 331 -30.61 30.33 25.65
N ARG A 332 -30.76 30.46 24.34
CA ARG A 332 -31.97 30.07 23.63
C ARG A 332 -32.29 28.57 23.76
N ILE A 333 -31.25 27.69 23.56
CA ILE A 333 -31.41 26.24 23.71
C ILE A 333 -31.86 25.90 25.15
N THR A 334 -31.25 26.56 26.16
CA THR A 334 -31.57 26.32 27.54
C THR A 334 -32.97 26.84 27.90
N GLY A 335 -33.38 27.98 27.32
CA GLY A 335 -34.71 28.56 27.53
C GLY A 335 -35.83 27.79 26.81
N ALA A 336 -35.49 27.07 25.72
CA ALA A 336 -36.45 26.24 24.99
C ALA A 336 -36.82 24.96 25.75
N LEU A 337 -36.06 24.58 26.78
CA LEU A 337 -36.35 23.39 27.60
C LEU A 337 -37.53 23.68 28.59
N SER A 338 -38.72 23.85 28.02
CA SER A 338 -39.93 24.23 28.75
C SER A 338 -41.12 23.34 28.33
N GLY A 339 -42.21 23.40 29.12
CA GLY A 339 -43.42 22.65 28.84
C GLY A 339 -43.51 21.29 29.54
N ARG A 340 -44.60 20.53 29.29
CA ARG A 340 -44.89 19.26 29.97
C ARG A 340 -44.01 18.11 29.48
N HIS A 341 -43.56 18.17 28.24
CA HIS A 341 -42.70 17.16 27.59
C HIS A 341 -41.57 17.84 26.83
N PRO A 342 -40.51 18.34 27.52
CA PRO A 342 -39.39 19.00 26.86
C PRO A 342 -38.67 18.07 25.90
N ASP A 343 -38.17 18.63 24.79
CA ASP A 343 -37.35 17.86 23.82
C ASP A 343 -35.90 17.80 24.33
N TYR A 344 -35.62 16.85 25.21
CA TYR A 344 -34.27 16.62 25.71
C TYR A 344 -33.27 16.17 24.63
N TRP A 345 -33.78 15.50 23.58
CA TRP A 345 -32.86 15.06 22.49
C TRP A 345 -32.41 16.24 21.65
N ALA A 346 -33.34 17.11 21.22
CA ALA A 346 -32.98 18.35 20.55
C ALA A 346 -32.04 19.20 21.43
N TYR A 347 -32.35 19.33 22.70
CA TYR A 347 -31.49 20.04 23.66
C TYR A 347 -30.06 19.52 23.70
N VAL A 348 -29.85 18.18 23.76
CA VAL A 348 -28.54 17.55 23.75
C VAL A 348 -27.83 17.78 22.45
N THR A 349 -28.49 17.49 21.33
CA THR A 349 -27.88 17.58 20.00
C THR A 349 -27.49 18.98 19.61
N GLU A 350 -28.32 19.97 19.96
CA GLU A 350 -28.01 21.37 19.71
C GLU A 350 -26.86 21.88 20.58
N LEU A 351 -26.77 21.48 21.85
CA LEU A 351 -25.63 21.81 22.71
C LEU A 351 -24.33 21.12 22.23
N ASP A 352 -24.40 19.88 21.75
CA ASP A 352 -23.25 19.20 21.19
C ASP A 352 -22.79 19.88 19.90
N ALA A 353 -23.70 20.30 19.03
CA ALA A 353 -23.37 21.09 17.83
C ALA A 353 -22.68 22.43 18.17
N VAL A 354 -23.10 23.09 19.27
CA VAL A 354 -22.41 24.30 19.77
C VAL A 354 -21.01 23.95 20.29
N ALA A 355 -20.86 22.87 21.04
CA ALA A 355 -19.55 22.44 21.55
C ALA A 355 -18.58 22.10 20.44
N ASP A 356 -19.03 21.40 19.40
CA ASP A 356 -18.24 21.05 18.21
C ASP A 356 -17.84 22.28 17.41
N PHE A 357 -18.77 23.24 17.26
CA PHE A 357 -18.45 24.52 16.62
C PHE A 357 -17.37 25.28 17.38
N ILE A 358 -17.48 25.39 18.72
CA ILE A 358 -16.46 26.02 19.58
C ILE A 358 -15.12 25.32 19.42
N ALA A 359 -15.08 23.99 19.42
CA ALA A 359 -13.85 23.23 19.21
C ALA A 359 -13.21 23.55 17.85
N GLY A 360 -14.01 23.63 16.78
CA GLY A 360 -13.53 24.02 15.45
C GLY A 360 -12.97 25.46 15.40
N VAL A 361 -13.56 26.40 16.15
CA VAL A 361 -13.02 27.77 16.29
C VAL A 361 -11.68 27.75 17.04
N VAL A 362 -11.59 27.02 18.16
CA VAL A 362 -10.35 26.89 18.92
C VAL A 362 -9.21 26.33 18.07
N ASP A 363 -9.48 25.30 17.24
CA ASP A 363 -8.48 24.74 16.35
C ASP A 363 -8.01 25.73 15.28
N ARG A 364 -8.91 26.55 14.74
CA ARG A 364 -8.55 27.63 13.81
C ARG A 364 -7.69 28.71 14.49
N MET A 365 -8.08 29.18 15.66
CA MET A 365 -7.29 30.13 16.44
C MET A 365 -5.90 29.59 16.78
N ARG A 366 -5.76 28.29 17.05
CA ARG A 366 -4.45 27.65 17.31
C ARG A 366 -3.57 27.63 16.07
N LYS A 367 -4.14 27.38 14.89
CA LYS A 367 -3.42 27.38 13.60
C LYS A 367 -2.98 28.77 13.16
N GLN A 368 -3.80 29.81 13.38
CA GLN A 368 -3.46 31.19 13.06
C GLN A 368 -2.31 31.77 13.90
N SER A 369 -2.08 31.19 15.08
CA SER A 369 -1.04 31.63 16.02
C SER A 369 0.25 30.81 15.92
N GLY A 370 0.46 30.05 14.85
CA GLY A 370 1.76 29.44 14.51
C GLY A 370 2.82 30.53 14.29
N PRO A 371 4.12 30.30 14.55
CA PRO A 371 5.15 31.34 14.49
C PRO A 371 5.13 32.01 13.13
N ARG A 372 4.86 33.35 13.11
CA ARG A 372 5.23 34.17 11.96
C ARG A 372 6.73 33.98 11.78
N ARG A 373 7.13 33.31 10.69
CA ARG A 373 8.51 33.37 10.21
C ARG A 373 8.74 34.80 9.78
N GLU A 374 9.49 35.55 10.58
CA GLU A 374 10.18 36.76 10.16
C GLU A 374 11.28 36.41 9.13
#